data_f922ffcc1a0433938131669fb581de49
#
_entry.id   f922ffcc1a0433938131669fb581de49
#
_cell.length_a   1.000
_cell.length_b   1.000
_cell.length_c   1.000
_cell.angle_alpha   90.00
_cell.angle_beta   90.00
_cell.angle_gamma   90.00
#
_symmetry.space_group_name_H-M   'P 1'
#
loop_
_entity.id
_entity.type
_entity.pdbx_description
1 polymer ?
#
loop_
_entity_poly.entity_id
_entity_poly.type
_entity_poly.pdbx_seq_one_letter_code
_entity_poly.pdbx_strand_id
1 'polypeptide(L)'
;MKQLGKPFQKKGYAQDIDCAMIGVMSQQEQNNVEELHAQVRGRVQGVGFRYFVIQKALSLGLRGFARNLSNGDVEILAQGPRPALERLYHLLWRGPSAAQVDAVEATWRTPTTHLSGFHIRW
;
A
#
# COMPACT_ATOMS: atom_id res chain seq x y z
N MET A 1 -13.89 -19.97 15.21
CA MET A 1 -13.48 -19.33 15.62
C MET A 1 -12.91 -18.50 15.71
N LYS A 2 -13.08 -18.86 15.37
CA LYS A 2 -12.54 -17.98 15.60
C LYS A 2 -11.94 -17.11 15.34
N GLN A 3 -12.08 -17.32 14.97
CA GLN A 3 -11.53 -16.38 15.00
C GLN A 3 -11.18 -15.66 14.77
N LEU A 4 -11.75 -16.19 14.26
CA LEU A 4 -11.40 -15.32 14.29
C LEU A 4 -11.25 -14.63 14.29
N GLY A 5 -11.63 -15.30 13.89
CA GLY A 5 -11.61 -14.49 14.16
C GLY A 5 -11.29 -13.92 14.08
N LYS A 6 -11.67 -13.97 13.79
CA LYS A 6 -11.35 -13.29 13.97
C LYS A 6 -10.98 -12.71 13.91
N PRO A 7 -11.19 -13.30 13.60
CA PRO A 7 -10.86 -12.59 13.71
C PRO A 7 -10.12 -12.11 13.53
N PHE A 8 -10.23 -12.51 12.97
CA PHE A 8 -9.56 -11.92 13.28
C PHE A 8 -8.93 -11.55 13.22
N GLN A 9 -9.16 -12.04 12.86
CA GLN A 9 -8.70 -11.66 13.15
C GLN A 9 -8.06 -11.30 13.05
N LYS A 10 -8.30 -11.86 12.72
CA LYS A 10 -7.89 -11.54 12.89
C LYS A 10 -7.23 -11.23 12.81
N LYS A 11 -7.34 -11.82 12.48
CA LYS A 11 -6.87 -11.61 12.60
C LYS A 11 -6.13 -11.59 12.32
N GLY A 12 -6.05 -12.35 11.81
CA GLY A 12 -5.71 -12.31 11.83
C GLY A 12 -5.00 -12.50 11.42
N TYR A 13 -5.03 -12.86 11.06
CA TYR A 13 -4.59 -12.94 11.14
C TYR A 13 -4.22 -13.37 11.02
N ALA A 14 -4.61 -13.92 10.89
CA ALA A 14 -4.61 -14.09 11.10
C ALA A 14 -4.04 -14.38 11.01
N GLN A 15 -4.12 -14.83 10.81
CA GLN A 15 -3.84 -14.89 11.11
C GLN A 15 -3.59 -15.37 11.11
N ASP A 16 -3.87 -16.02 10.88
CA ASP A 16 -3.89 -16.43 11.14
C ASP A 16 -4.13 -17.27 11.08
N ILE A 17 -4.78 -18.02 10.89
CA ILE A 17 -5.21 -18.59 10.98
C ILE A 17 -5.21 -19.57 10.81
N ASP A 18 -5.71 -20.50 10.75
CA ASP A 18 -5.59 -21.24 10.61
C ASP A 18 -5.28 -21.81 9.85
N CYS A 19 -5.68 -23.07 9.54
CA CYS A 19 -4.91 -23.02 8.74
C CYS A 19 -5.01 -23.79 7.51
N ALA A 20 -5.42 -25.05 7.27
CA ALA A 20 -5.52 -25.61 5.97
C ALA A 20 -6.65 -25.04 5.21
N MET A 21 -7.79 -24.98 5.75
CA MET A 21 -8.89 -24.36 5.15
C MET A 21 -8.70 -22.89 5.01
N ILE A 22 -8.02 -22.35 5.93
CA ILE A 22 -7.69 -20.94 5.89
C ILE A 22 -6.76 -20.63 4.74
N GLY A 23 -5.94 -21.56 4.34
CA GLY A 23 -5.04 -21.37 3.21
C GLY A 23 -5.75 -21.08 1.91
N VAL A 24 -6.86 -21.73 1.65
CA VAL A 24 -7.61 -21.50 0.43
C VAL A 24 -8.20 -20.10 0.42
N MET A 25 -8.76 -19.68 1.51
CA MET A 25 -9.32 -18.33 1.58
C MET A 25 -8.24 -17.29 1.47
N SER A 26 -7.11 -17.51 2.11
CA SER A 26 -6.01 -16.57 2.02
C SER A 26 -5.50 -16.40 0.62
N GLN A 27 -5.42 -17.49 -0.13
CA GLN A 27 -4.98 -17.41 -1.52
C GLN A 27 -5.95 -16.60 -2.35
N GLN A 28 -7.23 -16.77 -2.14
CA GLN A 28 -8.22 -16.03 -2.87
C GLN A 28 -8.14 -14.56 -2.56
N GLU A 29 -7.96 -14.20 -1.30
CA GLU A 29 -7.79 -12.82 -0.92
C GLU A 29 -6.53 -12.21 -1.51
N GLN A 30 -5.45 -12.98 -1.54
CA GLN A 30 -4.19 -12.49 -2.08
C GLN A 30 -4.25 -12.27 -3.58
N ASN A 31 -5.13 -12.98 -4.28
CA ASN A 31 -5.26 -12.83 -5.72
C ASN A 31 -6.15 -11.66 -6.11
N ASN A 32 -6.89 -11.10 -5.17
CA ASN A 32 -7.71 -9.93 -5.45
C ASN A 32 -6.81 -8.71 -5.52
N VAL A 33 -6.82 -8.07 -6.68
CA VAL A 33 -6.02 -6.87 -6.89
C VAL A 33 -6.89 -5.65 -6.64
N GLU A 34 -6.44 -4.78 -5.76
CA GLU A 34 -7.07 -3.51 -5.48
C GLU A 34 -6.11 -2.39 -5.84
N GLU A 35 -6.61 -1.17 -5.80
CA GLU A 35 -5.79 -0.03 -6.14
C GLU A 35 -5.92 1.02 -5.05
N LEU A 36 -4.78 1.54 -4.63
CA LEU A 36 -4.71 2.65 -3.70
C LEU A 36 -4.18 3.86 -4.46
N HIS A 37 -4.95 4.93 -4.44
CA HIS A 37 -4.48 6.23 -4.90
C HIS A 37 -4.27 7.11 -3.68
N ALA A 38 -3.07 7.58 -3.48
CA ALA A 38 -2.74 8.39 -2.31
C ALA A 38 -2.07 9.69 -2.73
N GLN A 39 -2.38 10.74 -2.00
CA GLN A 39 -1.72 12.02 -2.17
C GLN A 39 -1.19 12.44 -0.82
N VAL A 40 0.12 12.67 -0.74
CA VAL A 40 0.82 12.94 0.51
C VAL A 40 1.22 14.39 0.55
N ARG A 41 0.86 15.08 1.63
CA ARG A 41 1.16 16.50 1.84
C ARG A 41 2.16 16.67 2.95
N GLY A 42 2.89 17.77 2.86
CA GLY A 42 3.87 18.13 3.86
C GLY A 42 5.20 18.44 3.23
N ARG A 43 6.25 18.26 4.00
CA ARG A 43 7.60 18.38 3.44
C ARG A 43 7.98 17.00 2.88
N VAL A 44 7.60 16.78 1.63
CA VAL A 44 7.70 15.46 1.02
C VAL A 44 8.45 15.46 -0.32
N GLN A 45 8.69 16.63 -0.92
CA GLN A 45 9.51 16.73 -2.12
C GLN A 45 10.93 17.12 -1.74
N GLY A 46 11.90 16.58 -2.48
CA GLY A 46 13.30 16.88 -2.24
C GLY A 46 13.90 16.19 -1.01
N VAL A 47 13.20 15.17 -0.48
CA VAL A 47 13.64 14.46 0.72
C VAL A 47 13.74 12.96 0.49
N GLY A 48 13.67 12.51 -0.78
CA GLY A 48 13.77 11.09 -1.11
C GLY A 48 12.47 10.33 -0.93
N PHE A 49 11.34 11.02 -0.92
CA PHE A 49 10.05 10.38 -0.63
C PHE A 49 9.67 9.39 -1.73
N ARG A 50 9.78 9.77 -3.01
CA ARG A 50 9.44 8.87 -4.11
C ARG A 50 10.28 7.62 -4.08
N TYR A 51 11.58 7.75 -3.79
CA TYR A 51 12.47 6.61 -3.71
C TYR A 51 12.08 5.69 -2.55
N PHE A 52 11.77 6.28 -1.41
CA PHE A 52 11.28 5.54 -0.25
C PHE A 52 10.04 4.71 -0.62
N VAL A 53 9.08 5.34 -1.30
CA VAL A 53 7.86 4.65 -1.71
C VAL A 53 8.17 3.48 -2.63
N ILE A 54 9.04 3.69 -3.62
CA ILE A 54 9.38 2.63 -4.56
C ILE A 54 10.01 1.45 -3.85
N GLN A 55 10.93 1.69 -2.94
CA GLN A 55 11.57 0.62 -2.20
C GLN A 55 10.55 -0.18 -1.39
N LYS A 56 9.65 0.53 -0.70
CA LYS A 56 8.65 -0.16 0.13
C LYS A 56 7.66 -0.91 -0.73
N ALA A 57 7.20 -0.30 -1.82
CA ALA A 57 6.24 -0.93 -2.71
C ALA A 57 6.81 -2.19 -3.35
N LEU A 58 8.06 -2.14 -3.79
CA LEU A 58 8.70 -3.32 -4.38
C LEU A 58 8.84 -4.44 -3.36
N SER A 59 9.20 -4.12 -2.13
CA SER A 59 9.34 -5.14 -1.09
C SER A 59 7.99 -5.77 -0.75
N LEU A 60 6.89 -5.07 -1.00
CA LEU A 60 5.55 -5.57 -0.75
C LEU A 60 4.93 -6.22 -1.99
N GLY A 61 5.66 -6.28 -3.09
CA GLY A 61 5.17 -6.89 -4.32
C GLY A 61 4.12 -6.05 -5.04
N LEU A 62 4.10 -4.75 -4.79
CA LEU A 62 3.12 -3.86 -5.41
C LEU A 62 3.61 -3.33 -6.73
N ARG A 63 2.68 -2.85 -7.55
CA ARG A 63 2.94 -2.25 -8.86
C ARG A 63 2.35 -0.86 -8.87
N GLY A 64 3.00 0.05 -9.59
CA GLY A 64 2.48 1.40 -9.68
C GLY A 64 3.54 2.45 -9.91
N PHE A 65 3.30 3.63 -9.37
CA PHE A 65 4.24 4.73 -9.54
C PHE A 65 4.12 5.73 -8.39
N ALA A 66 5.16 6.56 -8.27
CA ALA A 66 5.16 7.71 -7.39
C ALA A 66 5.62 8.92 -8.20
N ARG A 67 4.97 10.06 -7.99
CA ARG A 67 5.30 11.25 -8.76
C ARG A 67 5.12 12.51 -7.92
N ASN A 68 5.97 13.50 -8.15
CA ASN A 68 5.80 14.81 -7.54
C ASN A 68 4.74 15.59 -8.30
N LEU A 69 3.87 16.28 -7.55
CA LEU A 69 2.89 17.17 -8.14
C LEU A 69 3.40 18.61 -8.06
N SER A 70 2.84 19.46 -8.91
CA SER A 70 3.28 20.86 -8.96
C SER A 70 2.94 21.63 -7.69
N ASN A 71 1.97 21.16 -6.92
CA ASN A 71 1.58 21.83 -5.69
C ASN A 71 2.44 21.45 -4.49
N GLY A 72 3.47 20.62 -4.67
CA GLY A 72 4.35 20.21 -3.58
C GLY A 72 4.04 18.85 -2.99
N ASP A 73 2.94 18.24 -3.40
CA ASP A 73 2.54 16.93 -2.89
C ASP A 73 3.24 15.80 -3.66
N VAL A 74 3.17 14.60 -3.12
CA VAL A 74 3.59 13.38 -3.82
C VAL A 74 2.36 12.53 -4.05
N GLU A 75 2.18 12.10 -5.29
CA GLU A 75 1.09 11.23 -5.68
C GLU A 75 1.59 9.80 -5.81
N ILE A 76 0.85 8.85 -5.27
CA ILE A 76 1.18 7.43 -5.35
C ILE A 76 -0.02 6.69 -5.91
N LEU A 77 0.23 5.82 -6.89
CA LEU A 77 -0.77 4.86 -7.36
C LEU A 77 -0.16 3.48 -7.18
N ALA A 78 -0.83 2.61 -6.44
CA ALA A 78 -0.30 1.30 -6.12
C ALA A 78 -1.38 0.25 -6.32
N GLN A 79 -0.99 -0.89 -6.88
CA GLN A 79 -1.88 -2.01 -7.14
C GLN A 79 -1.33 -3.27 -6.48
N GLY A 80 -2.22 -4.06 -5.90
CA GLY A 80 -1.87 -5.32 -5.29
C GLY A 80 -2.93 -5.75 -4.30
N PRO A 81 -2.61 -6.78 -3.49
CA PRO A 81 -3.55 -7.24 -2.47
C PRO A 81 -3.76 -6.17 -1.40
N ARG A 82 -4.97 -6.12 -0.89
CA ARG A 82 -5.35 -5.10 0.11
C ARG A 82 -4.40 -5.07 1.31
N PRO A 83 -4.01 -6.21 1.91
CA PRO A 83 -3.10 -6.13 3.06
C PRO A 83 -1.77 -5.45 2.74
N ALA A 84 -1.22 -5.69 1.54
CA ALA A 84 0.02 -5.04 1.15
C ALA A 84 -0.19 -3.54 0.93
N LEU A 85 -1.32 -3.16 0.35
CA LEU A 85 -1.65 -1.75 0.15
C LEU A 85 -1.83 -1.04 1.47
N GLU A 86 -2.47 -1.68 2.44
CA GLU A 86 -2.62 -1.08 3.76
C GLU A 86 -1.28 -0.88 4.44
N ARG A 87 -0.38 -1.83 4.24
CA ARG A 87 0.96 -1.70 4.76
C ARG A 87 1.67 -0.50 4.18
N LEU A 88 1.56 -0.33 2.86
CA LEU A 88 2.12 0.84 2.19
C LEU A 88 1.50 2.12 2.72
N TYR A 89 0.19 2.14 2.88
CA TYR A 89 -0.52 3.31 3.39
C TYR A 89 0.07 3.76 4.73
N HIS A 90 0.30 2.83 5.65
CA HIS A 90 0.87 3.19 6.95
C HIS A 90 2.30 3.68 6.82
N LEU A 91 3.06 3.12 5.88
CA LEU A 91 4.43 3.57 5.64
C LEU A 91 4.47 4.99 5.05
N LEU A 92 3.46 5.37 4.27
CA LEU A 92 3.39 6.72 3.72
C LEU A 92 3.27 7.77 4.82
N TRP A 93 2.52 7.47 5.88
CA TRP A 93 2.41 8.39 7.00
C TRP A 93 3.74 8.62 7.68
N ARG A 94 4.60 7.62 7.68
CA ARG A 94 5.91 7.74 8.30
C ARG A 94 6.89 8.46 7.37
N GLY A 95 6.98 8.02 6.12
CA GLY A 95 7.93 8.56 5.17
C GLY A 95 9.38 8.32 5.55
N PRO A 96 10.31 8.80 4.73
CA PRO A 96 11.74 8.76 5.09
C PRO A 96 12.05 9.77 6.19
N SER A 97 13.22 9.63 6.81
CA SER A 97 13.58 10.39 8.01
C SER A 97 13.58 11.91 7.78
N ALA A 98 13.89 12.37 6.58
CA ALA A 98 13.94 13.79 6.28
C ALA A 98 12.57 14.39 5.93
N ALA A 99 11.54 13.55 5.80
CA ALA A 99 10.22 14.01 5.43
C ALA A 99 9.41 14.41 6.65
N GLN A 100 8.44 15.27 6.41
CA GLN A 100 7.41 15.55 7.40
C GLN A 100 6.07 15.43 6.70
N VAL A 101 5.30 14.41 7.11
CA VAL A 101 4.01 14.12 6.49
C VAL A 101 2.92 14.78 7.33
N ASP A 102 2.19 15.67 6.70
CA ASP A 102 1.09 16.38 7.36
C ASP A 102 -0.24 15.69 7.11
N ALA A 103 -0.41 15.10 5.94
CA ALA A 103 -1.67 14.42 5.59
C ALA A 103 -1.42 13.39 4.49
N VAL A 104 -2.21 12.33 4.53
CA VAL A 104 -2.27 11.34 3.45
C VAL A 104 -3.74 11.17 3.08
N GLU A 105 -4.09 11.57 1.86
CA GLU A 105 -5.43 11.37 1.35
C GLU A 105 -5.44 10.13 0.48
N ALA A 106 -6.22 9.15 0.87
CA ALA A 106 -6.22 7.85 0.21
C ALA A 106 -7.60 7.54 -0.34
N THR A 107 -7.61 7.01 -1.56
CA THR A 107 -8.82 6.49 -2.20
C THR A 107 -8.54 5.04 -2.56
N TRP A 108 -9.46 4.16 -2.18
CA TRP A 108 -9.38 2.73 -2.47
C TRP A 108 -10.36 2.43 -3.59
N ARG A 109 -9.88 1.71 -4.61
CA ARG A 109 -10.74 1.46 -5.76
C ARG A 109 -10.33 0.18 -6.48
N THR A 110 -11.17 -0.25 -7.41
CA THR A 110 -10.85 -1.37 -8.28
C THR A 110 -10.02 -0.86 -9.45
N PRO A 111 -8.90 -1.49 -9.78
CA PRO A 111 -8.08 -1.03 -10.90
C PRO A 111 -8.79 -1.21 -12.22
N THR A 112 -8.60 -0.24 -13.12
CA THR A 112 -9.14 -0.31 -14.47
C THR A 112 -8.06 -0.68 -15.48
N THR A 113 -6.80 -0.53 -15.12
CA THR A 113 -5.67 -0.93 -15.97
C THR A 113 -4.67 -1.66 -15.11
N HIS A 114 -3.84 -2.49 -15.74
CA HIS A 114 -2.78 -3.19 -15.04
C HIS A 114 -1.48 -2.46 -15.23
N LEU A 115 -0.81 -2.18 -14.11
CA LEU A 115 0.51 -1.58 -14.13
C LEU A 115 1.54 -2.67 -13.90
N SER A 116 2.77 -2.43 -14.37
CA SER A 116 3.86 -3.37 -14.13
C SER A 116 5.03 -2.61 -13.54
N GLY A 117 5.72 -3.27 -12.59
CA GLY A 117 6.83 -2.65 -11.88
C GLY A 117 6.35 -1.52 -10.97
N PHE A 118 7.29 -0.85 -10.34
CA PHE A 118 7.00 0.34 -9.56
C PHE A 118 8.04 1.39 -9.90
N HIS A 119 7.59 2.54 -10.41
CA HIS A 119 8.48 3.49 -11.05
C HIS A 119 8.28 4.90 -10.53
N ILE A 120 9.33 5.72 -10.64
CA ILE A 120 9.18 7.16 -10.49
C ILE A 120 8.58 7.68 -11.80
N ARG A 121 7.58 8.52 -11.67
CA ARG A 121 6.99 9.19 -12.82
C ARG A 121 7.29 10.68 -12.69
N TRP A 122 7.71 11.27 -13.79
CA TRP A 122 8.13 12.69 -13.81
C TRP A 122 7.03 13.64 -14.28
#